data_24fae8ba03b6aca03b21ef97c559befc
#
_entry.id   24fae8ba03b6aca03b21ef97c559befc
#
_cell.length_a   1.000
_cell.length_b   1.000
_cell.length_c   1.000
_cell.angle_alpha   90.00
_cell.angle_beta   90.00
_cell.angle_gamma   90.00
#
_symmetry.space_group_name_H-M   'P 1'
#
loop_
_entity.id
_entity.type
_entity.pdbx_description
1 polymer ?
#
loop_
_entity_poly.entity_id
_entity_poly.type
_entity_poly.pdbx_seq_one_letter_code
_entity_poly.pdbx_strand_id
1 'polypeptide(L)'
;MVHTVADHGAVTRSSSIRDQYAEAYRIMLLARVLDDKFASLWRMGKIHGGVFLGRGQEALSVSIGLALRKGDSFAPLIRDTAGRLAFGETLLDAVRTYLGSPLGPMRARDGNVHRGRPAEGSFPMISHLGAMISIVNGALFANRFKGITDTVGATCIGDGGTSTGAFHEGLNQAAVERLPLVLVIADNQYAYSTPVSRQFACRSLLDKAPGYGVEAYGVDGTDLHVCLKTIKKAVERARGGGGPQVIVARLLRLCGHAEHDDARYVDPELKASPVGRDCLKVAEAELLKENWADAETLASWRNEIVLKVEETVAQVQREAPVDPYKEDWCALASKHLSELYG
;
A
#
# COMPACT_ATOMS: atom_id res chain seq x y z
N MET A 1 33.09 10.07 -13.95
CA MET A 1 32.05 9.97 -15.00
C MET A 1 30.72 9.95 -14.31
N VAL A 2 29.94 11.01 -14.47
CA VAL A 2 28.65 11.20 -13.83
C VAL A 2 27.63 10.41 -14.62
N HIS A 3 27.06 9.34 -14.01
CA HIS A 3 25.93 8.64 -14.60
C HIS A 3 24.66 9.45 -14.32
N THR A 4 24.15 10.04 -15.38
CA THR A 4 22.84 10.70 -15.44
C THR A 4 21.75 9.71 -15.04
N VAL A 5 21.05 10.04 -13.94
CA VAL A 5 19.79 9.42 -13.54
C VAL A 5 18.76 9.73 -14.64
N ALA A 6 18.19 8.68 -15.22
CA ALA A 6 17.13 8.82 -16.20
C ALA A 6 15.95 9.59 -15.58
N ASP A 7 15.67 10.72 -16.18
CA ASP A 7 14.54 11.60 -15.89
C ASP A 7 13.23 10.82 -16.19
N HIS A 8 12.52 10.42 -15.15
CA HIS A 8 11.15 9.96 -15.31
C HIS A 8 10.31 11.21 -15.57
N GLY A 9 10.18 11.52 -16.86
CA GLY A 9 9.38 12.62 -17.35
C GLY A 9 8.03 12.67 -16.67
N ALA A 10 7.64 13.86 -16.21
CA ALA A 10 6.32 14.18 -15.70
C ALA A 10 5.30 13.79 -16.77
N VAL A 11 4.65 12.64 -16.60
CA VAL A 11 3.52 12.22 -17.44
C VAL A 11 2.42 13.24 -17.19
N THR A 12 2.18 14.09 -18.18
CA THR A 12 0.99 14.95 -18.24
C THR A 12 -0.21 14.01 -18.31
N ARG A 13 -0.90 13.83 -17.18
CA ARG A 13 -2.04 12.92 -17.02
C ARG A 13 -3.29 13.47 -17.71
N SER A 14 -3.31 13.47 -19.05
CA SER A 14 -4.51 13.45 -19.86
C SER A 14 -4.68 12.06 -20.50
N SER A 15 -4.57 11.01 -19.66
CA SER A 15 -4.80 9.65 -20.11
C SER A 15 -6.30 9.35 -20.09
N SER A 16 -6.79 8.61 -21.09
CA SER A 16 -8.18 8.14 -21.13
C SER A 16 -8.51 7.27 -19.92
N ILE A 17 -9.79 7.07 -19.63
CA ILE A 17 -10.22 6.12 -18.58
C ILE A 17 -9.65 4.73 -18.86
N ARG A 18 -9.62 4.31 -20.13
CA ARG A 18 -8.99 3.07 -20.59
C ARG A 18 -7.53 2.97 -20.14
N ASP A 19 -6.73 4.01 -20.42
CA ASP A 19 -5.29 3.98 -20.13
C ASP A 19 -5.03 3.94 -18.63
N GLN A 20 -5.78 4.71 -17.84
CA GLN A 20 -5.69 4.69 -16.37
C GLN A 20 -6.06 3.33 -15.79
N TYR A 21 -7.09 2.70 -16.33
CA TYR A 21 -7.54 1.38 -15.89
C TYR A 21 -6.52 0.29 -16.25
N ALA A 22 -5.99 0.32 -17.48
CA ALA A 22 -4.97 -0.61 -17.94
C ALA A 22 -3.66 -0.46 -17.14
N GLU A 23 -3.24 0.78 -16.84
CA GLU A 23 -2.08 1.05 -15.96
C GLU A 23 -2.30 0.46 -14.57
N ALA A 24 -3.46 0.73 -13.95
CA ALA A 24 -3.81 0.21 -12.64
C ALA A 24 -3.81 -1.33 -12.63
N TYR A 25 -4.42 -1.96 -13.62
CA TYR A 25 -4.41 -3.42 -13.75
C TYR A 25 -3.00 -4.00 -13.86
N ARG A 26 -2.12 -3.40 -14.67
CA ARG A 26 -0.73 -3.86 -14.81
C ARG A 26 0.04 -3.75 -13.50
N ILE A 27 -0.19 -2.71 -12.70
CA ILE A 27 0.42 -2.57 -11.37
C ILE A 27 -0.16 -3.61 -10.38
N MET A 28 -1.46 -3.87 -10.41
CA MET A 28 -2.08 -4.95 -9.62
C MET A 28 -1.48 -6.30 -9.98
N LEU A 29 -1.31 -6.58 -11.26
CA LEU A 29 -0.72 -7.82 -11.76
C LEU A 29 0.76 -7.95 -11.33
N LEU A 30 1.53 -6.85 -11.41
CA LEU A 30 2.91 -6.81 -10.92
C LEU A 30 2.98 -7.11 -9.42
N ALA A 31 2.11 -6.49 -8.62
CA ALA A 31 2.04 -6.74 -7.18
C ALA A 31 1.71 -8.21 -6.87
N ARG A 32 0.73 -8.81 -7.59
CA ARG A 32 0.35 -10.21 -7.44
C ARG A 32 1.50 -11.16 -7.79
N VAL A 33 2.17 -10.94 -8.92
CA VAL A 33 3.31 -11.77 -9.35
C VAL A 33 4.48 -11.65 -8.38
N LEU A 34 4.75 -10.44 -7.88
CA LEU A 34 5.78 -10.20 -6.88
C LEU A 34 5.46 -10.89 -5.55
N ASP A 35 4.24 -10.76 -5.06
CA ASP A 35 3.77 -11.42 -3.83
C ASP A 35 3.87 -12.94 -3.95
N ASP A 36 3.47 -13.53 -5.09
CA ASP A 36 3.58 -14.96 -5.36
C ASP A 36 5.05 -15.41 -5.38
N LYS A 37 5.93 -14.58 -5.91
CA LYS A 37 7.39 -14.84 -5.91
C LYS A 37 7.94 -14.78 -4.48
N PHE A 38 7.56 -13.81 -3.67
CA PHE A 38 7.97 -13.73 -2.27
C PHE A 38 7.47 -14.94 -1.45
N ALA A 39 6.24 -15.37 -1.66
CA ALA A 39 5.71 -16.59 -1.04
C ALA A 39 6.54 -17.83 -1.42
N SER A 40 6.90 -17.97 -2.70
CA SER A 40 7.75 -19.05 -3.17
C SER A 40 9.15 -19.00 -2.55
N LEU A 41 9.78 -17.84 -2.52
CA LEU A 41 11.11 -17.63 -1.92
C LEU A 41 11.10 -17.89 -0.41
N TRP A 42 10.04 -17.52 0.29
CA TRP A 42 9.85 -17.83 1.70
C TRP A 42 9.78 -19.33 1.95
N ARG A 43 8.94 -20.04 1.20
CA ARG A 43 8.87 -21.53 1.29
C ARG A 43 10.19 -22.23 1.01
N MET A 44 11.04 -21.64 0.17
CA MET A 44 12.40 -22.13 -0.10
C MET A 44 13.43 -21.68 0.96
N GLY A 45 13.02 -20.98 2.03
CA GLY A 45 13.93 -20.48 3.07
C GLY A 45 14.86 -19.36 2.61
N LYS A 46 14.53 -18.67 1.51
CA LYS A 46 15.33 -17.54 1.01
C LYS A 46 14.92 -16.19 1.61
N ILE A 47 13.73 -16.11 2.17
CA ILE A 47 13.22 -14.96 2.92
C ILE A 47 13.04 -15.42 4.37
N HIS A 48 13.69 -14.74 5.32
CA HIS A 48 13.68 -15.10 6.73
C HIS A 48 12.56 -14.39 7.53
N GLY A 49 12.12 -13.22 7.05
CA GLY A 49 11.04 -12.45 7.67
C GLY A 49 9.65 -12.98 7.30
N GLY A 50 8.61 -12.36 7.88
CA GLY A 50 7.23 -12.66 7.52
C GLY A 50 6.88 -12.15 6.12
N VAL A 51 6.13 -12.95 5.36
CA VAL A 51 5.58 -12.56 4.05
C VAL A 51 4.06 -12.41 4.19
N PHE A 52 3.55 -11.24 3.81
CA PHE A 52 2.15 -10.86 3.95
C PHE A 52 1.61 -10.45 2.57
N LEU A 53 0.80 -11.30 1.98
CA LEU A 53 0.32 -11.11 0.62
C LEU A 53 -0.85 -10.12 0.57
N GLY A 54 -0.89 -9.30 -0.47
CA GLY A 54 -1.98 -8.35 -0.74
C GLY A 54 -3.17 -8.94 -1.50
N ARG A 55 -3.25 -10.27 -1.64
CA ARG A 55 -4.29 -10.93 -2.43
C ARG A 55 -5.70 -10.56 -2.02
N GLY A 56 -6.45 -10.03 -2.98
CA GLY A 56 -7.82 -9.54 -2.82
C GLY A 56 -7.91 -8.05 -2.50
N GLN A 57 -6.79 -7.36 -2.23
CA GLN A 57 -6.74 -5.93 -1.89
C GLN A 57 -6.05 -5.06 -2.94
N GLU A 58 -5.56 -5.64 -4.03
CA GLU A 58 -4.75 -4.94 -5.03
C GLU A 58 -5.50 -3.78 -5.68
N ALA A 59 -6.80 -3.92 -5.95
CA ALA A 59 -7.61 -2.85 -6.54
C ALA A 59 -7.74 -1.64 -5.62
N LEU A 60 -7.98 -1.87 -4.33
CA LEU A 60 -7.97 -0.82 -3.32
C LEU A 60 -6.61 -0.16 -3.22
N SER A 61 -5.58 -0.97 -3.05
CA SER A 61 -4.21 -0.52 -2.79
C SER A 61 -3.64 0.29 -3.95
N VAL A 62 -3.74 -0.18 -5.20
CA VAL A 62 -3.26 0.54 -6.38
C VAL A 62 -3.94 1.90 -6.55
N SER A 63 -5.24 1.95 -6.24
CA SER A 63 -6.04 3.18 -6.38
C SER A 63 -5.55 4.29 -5.43
N ILE A 64 -5.03 3.93 -4.24
CA ILE A 64 -4.45 4.90 -3.31
C ILE A 64 -3.16 5.49 -3.91
N GLY A 65 -2.24 4.63 -4.32
CA GLY A 65 -0.95 5.08 -4.87
C GLY A 65 -1.11 5.96 -6.11
N LEU A 66 -2.04 5.59 -7.02
CA LEU A 66 -2.32 6.36 -8.24
C LEU A 66 -3.02 7.70 -7.99
N ALA A 67 -3.77 7.85 -6.90
CA ALA A 67 -4.44 9.10 -6.55
C ALA A 67 -3.49 10.13 -5.92
N LEU A 68 -2.39 9.68 -5.37
CA LEU A 68 -1.36 10.53 -4.77
C LEU A 68 -0.36 11.03 -5.81
N ARG A 69 0.35 12.10 -5.46
CA ARG A 69 1.37 12.71 -6.31
C ARG A 69 2.65 13.02 -5.53
N LYS A 70 3.72 13.35 -6.23
CA LYS A 70 4.97 13.81 -5.61
C LYS A 70 4.70 14.97 -4.64
N GLY A 71 5.23 14.90 -3.44
CA GLY A 71 5.01 15.86 -2.35
C GLY A 71 3.90 15.45 -1.38
N ASP A 72 3.06 14.49 -1.73
CA ASP A 72 2.12 13.86 -0.80
C ASP A 72 2.86 12.87 0.12
N SER A 73 2.19 12.47 1.21
CA SER A 73 2.69 11.46 2.15
C SER A 73 1.84 10.19 2.04
N PHE A 74 2.50 9.04 1.94
CA PHE A 74 1.83 7.75 1.93
C PHE A 74 2.40 6.82 3.01
N ALA A 75 1.54 6.37 3.91
CA ALA A 75 1.86 5.37 4.94
C ALA A 75 1.06 4.08 4.69
N PRO A 76 1.57 3.19 3.84
CA PRO A 76 0.92 1.92 3.50
C PRO A 76 0.97 0.92 4.66
N LEU A 77 0.10 -0.09 4.61
CA LEU A 77 0.16 -1.27 5.47
C LEU A 77 0.91 -2.45 4.81
N ILE A 78 0.88 -3.59 5.51
CA ILE A 78 1.59 -4.81 5.12
C ILE A 78 1.15 -5.38 3.77
N ARG A 79 -0.11 -5.11 3.34
CA ARG A 79 -0.69 -5.68 2.11
C ARG A 79 -0.75 -4.70 0.95
N ASP A 80 -0.15 -3.53 1.09
CA ASP A 80 -0.27 -2.45 0.11
C ASP A 80 0.87 -2.46 -0.93
N THR A 81 1.34 -3.66 -1.34
CA THR A 81 2.37 -3.79 -2.39
C THR A 81 1.98 -3.03 -3.66
N ALA A 82 0.72 -3.16 -4.13
CA ALA A 82 0.26 -2.45 -5.32
C ALA A 82 0.26 -0.92 -5.13
N GLY A 83 -0.14 -0.41 -3.97
CA GLY A 83 -0.13 1.02 -3.65
C GLY A 83 1.29 1.58 -3.54
N ARG A 84 2.22 0.83 -2.96
CA ARG A 84 3.64 1.21 -2.89
C ARG A 84 4.24 1.37 -4.30
N LEU A 85 4.04 0.37 -5.16
CA LEU A 85 4.50 0.40 -6.55
C LEU A 85 3.87 1.57 -7.33
N ALA A 86 2.57 1.80 -7.15
CA ALA A 86 1.85 2.90 -7.78
C ALA A 86 2.30 4.29 -7.29
N PHE A 87 2.73 4.41 -6.04
CA PHE A 87 3.24 5.66 -5.47
C PHE A 87 4.71 5.93 -5.82
N GLY A 88 5.43 4.93 -6.38
CA GLY A 88 6.78 5.11 -6.89
C GLY A 88 7.85 4.20 -6.27
N GLU A 89 7.47 3.24 -5.41
CA GLU A 89 8.43 2.22 -4.97
C GLU A 89 8.92 1.41 -6.17
N THR A 90 10.22 1.20 -6.27
CA THR A 90 10.78 0.37 -7.34
C THR A 90 10.66 -1.11 -7.00
N LEU A 91 10.45 -1.94 -8.03
CA LEU A 91 10.50 -3.40 -7.88
C LEU A 91 11.82 -3.85 -7.23
N LEU A 92 12.92 -3.21 -7.61
CA LEU A 92 14.25 -3.51 -7.09
C LEU A 92 14.37 -3.25 -5.59
N ASP A 93 13.83 -2.13 -5.08
CA ASP A 93 13.83 -1.82 -3.65
C ASP A 93 13.00 -2.81 -2.83
N ALA A 94 11.84 -3.23 -3.35
CA ALA A 94 11.02 -4.24 -2.73
C ALA A 94 11.77 -5.58 -2.62
N VAL A 95 12.37 -6.05 -3.72
CA VAL A 95 13.11 -7.32 -3.76
C VAL A 95 14.37 -7.25 -2.87
N ARG A 96 15.13 -6.16 -2.91
CA ARG A 96 16.30 -5.95 -2.07
C ARG A 96 15.96 -6.00 -0.58
N THR A 97 14.83 -5.42 -0.20
CA THR A 97 14.39 -5.46 1.20
C THR A 97 14.10 -6.88 1.66
N TYR A 98 13.29 -7.63 0.90
CA TYR A 98 12.92 -8.99 1.29
C TYR A 98 14.08 -9.99 1.24
N LEU A 99 15.05 -9.78 0.35
CA LEU A 99 16.25 -10.64 0.25
C LEU A 99 17.42 -10.14 1.11
N GLY A 100 17.24 -9.07 1.89
CA GLY A 100 18.26 -8.58 2.81
C GLY A 100 19.50 -8.00 2.12
N SER A 101 19.35 -7.37 0.94
CA SER A 101 20.45 -6.70 0.27
C SER A 101 20.84 -5.40 0.97
N PRO A 102 22.14 -5.14 1.22
CA PRO A 102 22.61 -3.87 1.77
C PRO A 102 22.41 -2.68 0.82
N LEU A 103 22.15 -2.92 -0.46
CA LEU A 103 21.89 -1.89 -1.47
C LEU A 103 20.42 -1.42 -1.47
N GLY A 104 19.55 -2.08 -0.69
CA GLY A 104 18.15 -1.70 -0.54
C GLY A 104 17.96 -0.52 0.42
N PRO A 105 16.73 0.07 0.47
CA PRO A 105 16.43 1.24 1.29
C PRO A 105 16.64 0.99 2.80
N MET A 106 16.54 -0.27 3.23
CA MET A 106 16.73 -0.66 4.64
C MET A 106 18.14 -1.16 4.95
N ARG A 107 19.06 -1.21 3.98
CA ARG A 107 20.45 -1.64 4.15
C ARG A 107 20.56 -3.00 4.86
N ALA A 108 19.68 -3.94 4.52
CA ALA A 108 19.55 -5.25 5.15
C ALA A 108 19.21 -5.26 6.67
N ARG A 109 18.82 -4.11 7.24
CA ARG A 109 18.46 -3.99 8.67
C ARG A 109 17.03 -4.41 8.98
N ASP A 110 16.19 -4.51 7.96
CA ASP A 110 14.86 -5.10 8.01
C ASP A 110 14.63 -5.91 6.74
N GLY A 111 14.03 -7.07 6.88
CA GLY A 111 13.88 -8.06 5.81
C GLY A 111 12.44 -8.27 5.35
N ASN A 112 11.52 -7.35 5.62
CA ASN A 112 10.13 -7.54 5.19
C ASN A 112 9.41 -6.23 4.81
N VAL A 113 8.34 -5.86 5.51
CA VAL A 113 7.42 -4.79 5.09
C VAL A 113 7.77 -3.40 5.63
N HIS A 114 8.69 -3.28 6.58
CA HIS A 114 9.00 -2.02 7.27
C HIS A 114 9.95 -1.12 6.45
N ARG A 115 9.75 -1.06 5.16
CA ARG A 115 10.55 -0.26 4.24
C ARG A 115 9.86 1.04 3.84
N GLY A 116 10.64 2.06 3.55
CA GLY A 116 10.13 3.34 3.06
C GLY A 116 11.25 4.30 2.70
N ARG A 117 10.87 5.41 2.10
CA ARG A 117 11.70 6.56 1.76
C ARG A 117 11.00 7.84 2.25
N PRO A 118 11.09 8.18 3.55
CA PRO A 118 10.32 9.31 4.12
C PRO A 118 10.61 10.65 3.45
N ALA A 119 11.84 10.85 2.97
CA ALA A 119 12.20 12.06 2.20
C ALA A 119 11.43 12.19 0.87
N GLU A 120 10.94 11.08 0.32
CA GLU A 120 10.12 11.02 -0.88
C GLU A 120 8.62 10.93 -0.57
N GLY A 121 8.21 11.04 0.71
CA GLY A 121 6.83 10.91 1.17
C GLY A 121 6.36 9.47 1.41
N SER A 122 7.19 8.46 1.15
CA SER A 122 6.86 7.05 1.38
C SER A 122 7.29 6.63 2.78
N PHE A 123 6.35 6.55 3.72
CA PHE A 123 6.64 6.15 5.09
C PHE A 123 6.72 4.62 5.25
N PRO A 124 7.64 4.11 6.08
CA PRO A 124 7.65 2.69 6.41
C PRO A 124 6.43 2.32 7.24
N MET A 125 5.87 1.15 6.99
CA MET A 125 4.88 0.54 7.87
C MET A 125 5.53 0.22 9.21
N ILE A 126 4.77 0.39 10.30
CA ILE A 126 5.16 -0.05 11.64
C ILE A 126 4.12 -1.02 12.21
N SER A 127 4.54 -1.90 13.13
CA SER A 127 3.66 -2.96 13.67
C SER A 127 2.62 -2.45 14.67
N HIS A 128 2.74 -1.21 15.15
CA HIS A 128 1.74 -0.56 16.01
C HIS A 128 0.57 -0.07 15.17
N LEU A 129 -0.46 -0.90 15.03
CA LEU A 129 -1.63 -0.61 14.20
C LEU A 129 -2.31 0.69 14.64
N GLY A 130 -2.64 1.55 13.66
CA GLY A 130 -3.23 2.86 13.90
C GLY A 130 -2.22 3.99 14.11
N ALA A 131 -1.01 3.72 14.59
CA ALA A 131 -0.02 4.78 14.87
C ALA A 131 0.42 5.57 13.63
N MET A 132 0.35 4.96 12.43
CA MET A 132 0.67 5.68 11.20
C MET A 132 -0.28 6.85 10.90
N ILE A 133 -1.49 6.86 11.47
CA ILE A 133 -2.41 8.00 11.35
C ILE A 133 -1.77 9.23 11.99
N SER A 134 -1.29 9.12 13.22
CA SER A 134 -0.62 10.23 13.94
C SER A 134 0.70 10.63 13.28
N ILE A 135 1.46 9.67 12.70
CA ILE A 135 2.70 9.97 11.97
C ILE A 135 2.39 10.80 10.71
N VAL A 136 1.39 10.42 9.93
CA VAL A 136 0.96 11.18 8.76
C VAL A 136 0.41 12.56 9.17
N ASN A 137 -0.36 12.64 10.26
CA ASN A 137 -0.80 13.92 10.82
C ASN A 137 0.40 14.84 11.13
N GLY A 138 1.46 14.29 11.76
CA GLY A 138 2.70 15.02 12.04
C GLY A 138 3.37 15.56 10.77
N ALA A 139 3.42 14.77 9.71
CA ALA A 139 3.95 15.21 8.41
C ALA A 139 3.10 16.34 7.80
N LEU A 140 1.78 16.23 7.88
CA LEU A 140 0.85 17.27 7.43
C LEU A 140 0.96 18.56 8.25
N PHE A 141 1.15 18.45 9.56
CA PHE A 141 1.47 19.60 10.41
C PHE A 141 2.79 20.27 10.01
N ALA A 142 3.85 19.46 9.80
CA ALA A 142 5.14 20.01 9.37
C ALA A 142 5.02 20.76 8.04
N ASN A 143 4.24 20.24 7.10
CA ASN A 143 3.96 20.93 5.83
C ASN A 143 3.21 22.25 6.07
N ARG A 144 2.16 22.25 6.94
CA ARG A 144 1.41 23.44 7.31
C ARG A 144 2.32 24.52 7.90
N PHE A 145 3.21 24.18 8.85
CA PHE A 145 4.16 25.12 9.45
C PHE A 145 5.20 25.66 8.47
N LYS A 146 5.51 24.88 7.43
CA LYS A 146 6.38 25.33 6.31
C LYS A 146 5.64 26.11 5.23
N GLY A 147 4.34 26.36 5.38
CA GLY A 147 3.50 27.03 4.38
C GLY A 147 3.21 26.17 3.13
N ILE A 148 3.44 24.86 3.19
CA ILE A 148 3.16 23.92 2.09
C ILE A 148 1.70 23.45 2.24
N THR A 149 0.80 23.95 1.40
CA THR A 149 -0.65 23.74 1.54
C THR A 149 -1.25 22.77 0.54
N ASP A 150 -0.55 22.44 -0.54
CA ASP A 150 -1.06 21.60 -1.62
C ASP A 150 -0.56 20.15 -1.51
N THR A 151 -0.67 19.58 -0.30
CA THR A 151 -0.29 18.20 -0.02
C THR A 151 -1.39 17.43 0.69
N VAL A 152 -1.41 16.12 0.50
CA VAL A 152 -2.32 15.17 1.14
C VAL A 152 -1.49 14.10 1.83
N GLY A 153 -1.97 13.62 2.97
CA GLY A 153 -1.44 12.41 3.58
C GLY A 153 -2.43 11.27 3.45
N ALA A 154 -2.00 10.11 2.99
CA ALA A 154 -2.82 8.92 2.98
C ALA A 154 -2.21 7.83 3.87
N THR A 155 -3.07 7.11 4.57
CA THR A 155 -2.66 5.93 5.34
C THR A 155 -3.73 4.86 5.30
N CYS A 156 -3.29 3.61 5.46
CA CYS A 156 -4.16 2.44 5.43
C CYS A 156 -4.25 1.81 6.82
N ILE A 157 -5.39 1.21 7.10
CA ILE A 157 -5.60 0.41 8.31
C ILE A 157 -6.55 -0.74 7.99
N GLY A 158 -6.35 -1.90 8.62
CA GLY A 158 -7.31 -2.99 8.55
C GLY A 158 -8.47 -2.80 9.54
N ASP A 159 -9.54 -3.58 9.36
CA ASP A 159 -10.71 -3.63 10.24
C ASP A 159 -10.34 -3.71 11.72
N GLY A 160 -9.51 -4.67 12.11
CA GLY A 160 -9.07 -4.85 13.50
C GLY A 160 -8.32 -3.66 14.07
N GLY A 161 -7.54 -2.97 13.25
CA GLY A 161 -6.79 -1.78 13.66
C GLY A 161 -7.70 -0.62 14.07
N THR A 162 -8.94 -0.57 13.56
CA THR A 162 -9.92 0.48 13.90
C THR A 162 -10.44 0.44 15.35
N SER A 163 -10.08 -0.59 16.10
CA SER A 163 -10.43 -0.74 17.53
C SER A 163 -9.29 -0.36 18.48
N THR A 164 -8.16 0.12 17.93
CA THR A 164 -7.02 0.59 18.75
C THR A 164 -7.20 2.04 19.19
N GLY A 165 -6.63 2.41 20.36
CA GLY A 165 -6.60 3.81 20.82
C GLY A 165 -5.97 4.74 19.78
N ALA A 166 -4.88 4.32 19.16
CA ALA A 166 -4.15 5.10 18.15
C ALA A 166 -5.01 5.48 16.93
N PHE A 167 -5.96 4.61 16.51
CA PHE A 167 -6.94 4.97 15.47
C PHE A 167 -7.82 6.12 15.93
N HIS A 168 -8.40 6.02 17.13
CA HIS A 168 -9.35 7.00 17.67
C HIS A 168 -8.69 8.36 17.90
N GLU A 169 -7.52 8.36 18.51
CA GLU A 169 -6.74 9.57 18.81
C GLU A 169 -6.27 10.26 17.52
N GLY A 170 -5.70 9.49 16.59
CA GLY A 170 -5.20 10.02 15.32
C GLY A 170 -6.30 10.59 14.43
N LEU A 171 -7.44 9.91 14.31
CA LEU A 171 -8.56 10.41 13.52
C LEU A 171 -9.20 11.64 14.15
N ASN A 172 -9.37 11.66 15.49
CA ASN A 172 -9.88 12.82 16.20
C ASN A 172 -8.97 14.04 16.02
N GLN A 173 -7.65 13.87 16.15
CA GLN A 173 -6.69 14.94 15.90
C GLN A 173 -6.80 15.48 14.47
N ALA A 174 -6.86 14.59 13.46
CA ALA A 174 -6.99 15.00 12.07
C ALA A 174 -8.28 15.79 11.83
N ALA A 175 -9.39 15.39 12.48
CA ALA A 175 -10.68 16.05 12.37
C ALA A 175 -10.68 17.46 13.00
N VAL A 176 -10.20 17.57 14.25
CA VAL A 176 -10.09 18.85 14.98
C VAL A 176 -9.24 19.85 14.18
N GLU A 177 -8.12 19.41 13.67
CA GLU A 177 -7.15 20.22 12.93
C GLU A 177 -7.48 20.36 11.44
N ARG A 178 -8.55 19.72 10.96
CA ARG A 178 -8.95 19.71 9.55
C ARG A 178 -7.79 19.38 8.60
N LEU A 179 -7.00 18.36 8.98
CA LEU A 179 -5.85 17.94 8.18
C LEU A 179 -6.30 17.28 6.85
N PRO A 180 -5.57 17.49 5.76
CA PRO A 180 -5.85 16.85 4.48
C PRO A 180 -5.43 15.35 4.50
N LEU A 181 -6.01 14.59 5.44
CA LEU A 181 -5.77 13.16 5.64
C LEU A 181 -6.78 12.34 4.83
N VAL A 182 -6.32 11.30 4.15
CA VAL A 182 -7.15 10.24 3.59
C VAL A 182 -6.86 8.95 4.34
N LEU A 183 -7.81 8.51 5.14
CA LEU A 183 -7.71 7.27 5.91
C LEU A 183 -8.49 6.16 5.20
N VAL A 184 -7.79 5.13 4.73
CA VAL A 184 -8.38 4.00 4.03
C VAL A 184 -8.45 2.81 4.97
N ILE A 185 -9.66 2.31 5.20
CA ILE A 185 -9.95 1.15 6.02
C ILE A 185 -10.22 -0.04 5.08
N ALA A 186 -9.32 -1.00 5.08
CA ALA A 186 -9.54 -2.27 4.41
C ALA A 186 -10.38 -3.18 5.33
N ASP A 187 -11.70 -3.15 5.16
CA ASP A 187 -12.63 -4.06 5.83
C ASP A 187 -12.53 -5.43 5.16
N ASN A 188 -11.44 -6.14 5.46
CA ASN A 188 -11.08 -7.41 4.82
C ASN A 188 -11.56 -8.64 5.60
N GLN A 189 -12.50 -8.43 6.52
CA GLN A 189 -13.32 -9.38 7.27
C GLN A 189 -12.61 -10.11 8.41
N TYR A 190 -11.27 -10.06 8.49
CA TYR A 190 -10.51 -10.76 9.52
C TYR A 190 -9.29 -9.99 10.01
N ALA A 191 -9.21 -9.73 11.31
CA ALA A 191 -7.98 -9.35 11.98
C ALA A 191 -7.24 -10.62 12.41
N TYR A 192 -6.22 -11.04 11.66
CA TYR A 192 -5.63 -12.38 11.73
C TYR A 192 -6.75 -13.43 11.53
N SER A 193 -7.17 -14.15 12.57
CA SER A 193 -8.27 -15.10 12.59
C SER A 193 -9.56 -14.57 13.24
N THR A 194 -9.55 -13.35 13.79
CA THR A 194 -10.71 -12.76 14.47
C THR A 194 -11.67 -12.15 13.44
N PRO A 195 -12.90 -12.66 13.30
CA PRO A 195 -13.88 -12.13 12.36
C PRO A 195 -14.39 -10.74 12.80
N VAL A 196 -14.89 -9.93 11.86
CA VAL A 196 -15.41 -8.57 12.12
C VAL A 196 -16.50 -8.53 13.20
N SER A 197 -17.30 -9.59 13.33
CA SER A 197 -18.32 -9.71 14.36
C SER A 197 -17.77 -9.72 15.80
N ARG A 198 -16.48 -9.88 15.98
CA ARG A 198 -15.77 -9.87 17.26
C ARG A 198 -14.82 -8.67 17.43
N GLN A 199 -14.82 -7.73 16.48
CA GLN A 199 -13.90 -6.60 16.49
C GLN A 199 -14.57 -5.28 16.86
N PHE A 200 -15.82 -5.08 16.45
CA PHE A 200 -16.60 -3.86 16.72
C PHE A 200 -18.10 -4.16 16.77
N ALA A 201 -18.85 -3.27 17.44
CA ALA A 201 -20.30 -3.43 17.65
C ALA A 201 -21.16 -2.63 16.66
N CYS A 202 -20.61 -1.63 15.96
CA CYS A 202 -21.33 -0.87 14.96
C CYS A 202 -21.68 -1.75 13.74
N ARG A 203 -22.74 -1.39 13.00
CA ARG A 203 -23.20 -2.16 11.84
C ARG A 203 -22.21 -2.13 10.69
N SER A 204 -21.51 -1.00 10.54
CA SER A 204 -20.49 -0.75 9.52
C SER A 204 -19.39 0.10 10.11
N LEU A 205 -18.15 -0.08 9.64
CA LEU A 205 -17.04 0.81 9.99
C LEU A 205 -17.28 2.26 9.50
N LEU A 206 -18.21 2.46 8.56
CA LEU A 206 -18.67 3.81 8.17
C LEU A 206 -19.31 4.57 9.35
N ASP A 207 -19.96 3.85 10.28
CA ASP A 207 -20.65 4.45 11.42
C ASP A 207 -19.69 5.13 12.41
N LYS A 208 -18.38 4.80 12.33
CA LYS A 208 -17.37 5.44 13.18
C LYS A 208 -17.07 6.89 12.77
N ALA A 209 -17.03 7.20 11.48
CA ALA A 209 -16.61 8.50 10.97
C ALA A 209 -17.50 9.68 11.40
N PRO A 210 -18.85 9.58 11.41
CA PRO A 210 -19.71 10.65 11.89
C PRO A 210 -19.45 11.07 13.35
N GLY A 211 -19.01 10.14 14.19
CA GLY A 211 -18.64 10.42 15.58
C GLY A 211 -17.47 11.41 15.72
N TYR A 212 -16.66 11.58 14.68
CA TYR A 212 -15.57 12.55 14.59
C TYR A 212 -15.92 13.77 13.72
N GLY A 213 -17.13 13.83 13.16
CA GLY A 213 -17.50 14.86 12.18
C GLY A 213 -16.77 14.73 10.85
N VAL A 214 -16.36 13.50 10.49
CA VAL A 214 -15.58 13.21 9.28
C VAL A 214 -16.47 12.58 8.21
N GLU A 215 -16.27 12.97 6.95
CA GLU A 215 -16.97 12.36 5.82
C GLU A 215 -16.40 10.97 5.50
N ALA A 216 -17.29 10.02 5.24
CA ALA A 216 -16.91 8.64 4.92
C ALA A 216 -17.57 8.13 3.65
N TYR A 217 -16.87 7.25 2.93
CA TYR A 217 -17.28 6.62 1.67
C TYR A 217 -17.17 5.11 1.80
N GLY A 218 -18.27 4.39 1.53
CA GLY A 218 -18.25 2.94 1.39
C GLY A 218 -17.96 2.54 -0.06
N VAL A 219 -17.06 1.59 -0.25
CA VAL A 219 -16.72 1.08 -1.58
C VAL A 219 -16.66 -0.44 -1.60
N ASP A 220 -16.98 -1.04 -2.73
CA ASP A 220 -16.63 -2.41 -3.05
C ASP A 220 -15.13 -2.45 -3.36
N GLY A 221 -14.33 -2.98 -2.41
CA GLY A 221 -12.88 -3.04 -2.55
C GLY A 221 -12.39 -4.04 -3.62
N THR A 222 -13.29 -4.83 -4.20
CA THR A 222 -13.00 -5.76 -5.29
C THR A 222 -13.17 -5.14 -6.68
N ASP A 223 -13.80 -3.95 -6.76
CA ASP A 223 -14.07 -3.24 -8.01
C ASP A 223 -13.05 -2.12 -8.21
N LEU A 224 -12.17 -2.28 -9.19
CA LEU A 224 -11.11 -1.33 -9.49
C LEU A 224 -11.66 0.04 -9.92
N HIS A 225 -12.74 0.07 -10.74
CA HIS A 225 -13.30 1.34 -11.23
C HIS A 225 -13.88 2.17 -10.08
N VAL A 226 -14.62 1.52 -9.17
CA VAL A 226 -15.20 2.17 -7.99
C VAL A 226 -14.11 2.66 -7.05
N CYS A 227 -13.06 1.85 -6.81
CA CYS A 227 -11.92 2.24 -5.99
C CYS A 227 -11.20 3.46 -6.56
N LEU A 228 -10.80 3.44 -7.85
CA LEU A 228 -10.12 4.56 -8.51
C LEU A 228 -10.93 5.85 -8.41
N LYS A 229 -12.21 5.81 -8.72
CA LYS A 229 -13.11 6.97 -8.70
C LYS A 229 -13.28 7.54 -7.30
N THR A 230 -13.54 6.69 -6.31
CA THR A 230 -13.86 7.14 -4.94
C THR A 230 -12.62 7.66 -4.22
N ILE A 231 -11.49 6.96 -4.35
CA ILE A 231 -10.25 7.38 -3.70
C ILE A 231 -9.75 8.70 -4.32
N LYS A 232 -9.79 8.84 -5.64
CA LYS A 232 -9.47 10.11 -6.30
C LYS A 232 -10.33 11.25 -5.79
N LYS A 233 -11.65 11.06 -5.69
CA LYS A 233 -12.60 12.06 -5.15
C LYS A 233 -12.23 12.46 -3.72
N ALA A 234 -11.92 11.48 -2.84
CA ALA A 234 -11.56 11.74 -1.46
C ALA A 234 -10.24 12.51 -1.35
N VAL A 235 -9.23 12.14 -2.15
CA VAL A 235 -7.93 12.84 -2.20
C VAL A 235 -8.11 14.29 -2.68
N GLU A 236 -8.89 14.51 -3.74
CA GLU A 236 -9.17 15.85 -4.26
C GLU A 236 -9.92 16.71 -3.23
N ARG A 237 -10.89 16.14 -2.50
CA ARG A 237 -11.62 16.84 -1.45
C ARG A 237 -10.73 17.19 -0.27
N ALA A 238 -9.90 16.26 0.21
CA ALA A 238 -8.93 16.53 1.28
C ALA A 238 -7.97 17.64 0.87
N ARG A 239 -7.42 17.58 -0.34
CA ARG A 239 -6.52 18.59 -0.91
C ARG A 239 -7.18 19.97 -1.02
N GLY A 240 -8.45 20.01 -1.39
CA GLY A 240 -9.26 21.22 -1.48
C GLY A 240 -9.71 21.80 -0.12
N GLY A 241 -9.17 21.33 1.00
CA GLY A 241 -9.49 21.85 2.34
C GLY A 241 -10.75 21.23 2.98
N GLY A 242 -11.26 20.13 2.44
CA GLY A 242 -12.42 19.42 2.98
C GLY A 242 -12.17 18.70 4.32
N GLY A 243 -10.95 18.79 4.86
CA GLY A 243 -10.54 18.05 6.06
C GLY A 243 -10.30 16.56 5.80
N PRO A 244 -10.21 15.74 6.85
CA PRO A 244 -9.94 14.32 6.68
C PRO A 244 -11.10 13.61 5.99
N GLN A 245 -10.76 12.57 5.22
CA GLN A 245 -11.70 11.72 4.49
C GLN A 245 -11.48 10.27 4.91
N VAL A 246 -12.56 9.54 5.18
CA VAL A 246 -12.49 8.11 5.52
C VAL A 246 -13.07 7.29 4.37
N ILE A 247 -12.36 6.25 3.95
CA ILE A 247 -12.84 5.28 2.95
C ILE A 247 -12.91 3.92 3.62
N VAL A 248 -14.05 3.27 3.56
CA VAL A 248 -14.24 1.90 4.04
C VAL A 248 -14.43 1.00 2.83
N ALA A 249 -13.44 0.21 2.52
CA ALA A 249 -13.47 -0.72 1.40
C ALA A 249 -13.78 -2.13 1.88
N ARG A 250 -14.93 -2.63 1.48
CA ARG A 250 -15.36 -3.99 1.83
C ARG A 250 -14.84 -4.99 0.81
N LEU A 251 -14.09 -5.96 1.28
CA LEU A 251 -13.47 -7.01 0.48
C LEU A 251 -13.13 -8.21 1.39
N LEU A 252 -12.58 -9.28 0.85
CA LEU A 252 -12.05 -10.39 1.64
C LEU A 252 -10.54 -10.53 1.38
N ARG A 253 -9.78 -10.74 2.45
CA ARG A 253 -8.41 -11.21 2.33
C ARG A 253 -8.42 -12.65 1.81
N LEU A 254 -7.89 -12.86 0.58
CA LEU A 254 -7.95 -14.15 -0.12
C LEU A 254 -6.81 -15.12 0.23
N CYS A 255 -6.08 -14.83 1.30
CA CYS A 255 -4.95 -15.63 1.78
C CYS A 255 -4.92 -15.62 3.31
N GLY A 256 -4.00 -16.34 3.92
CA GLY A 256 -3.74 -16.28 5.37
C GLY A 256 -3.26 -14.91 5.83
N HIS A 257 -3.11 -14.73 7.13
CA HIS A 257 -2.55 -13.50 7.70
C HIS A 257 -1.10 -13.29 7.20
N ALA A 258 -0.31 -14.35 7.25
CA ALA A 258 1.02 -14.43 6.65
C ALA A 258 1.13 -15.76 5.89
N GLU A 259 2.25 -15.99 5.19
CA GLU A 259 2.41 -17.16 4.31
C GLU A 259 2.34 -18.51 5.07
N HIS A 260 2.65 -18.54 6.37
CA HIS A 260 2.52 -19.74 7.21
C HIS A 260 1.07 -20.06 7.63
N ASP A 261 0.12 -19.13 7.41
CA ASP A 261 -1.26 -19.25 7.83
C ASP A 261 -2.13 -19.82 6.68
N ASP A 262 -2.75 -20.97 6.90
CA ASP A 262 -3.55 -21.67 5.90
C ASP A 262 -4.98 -21.14 5.74
N ALA A 263 -5.38 -20.15 6.53
CA ALA A 263 -6.68 -19.48 6.49
C ALA A 263 -7.90 -20.42 6.61
N ARG A 264 -7.78 -21.55 7.31
CA ARG A 264 -8.90 -22.50 7.50
C ARG A 264 -10.07 -21.94 8.29
N TYR A 265 -9.82 -20.87 9.06
CA TYR A 265 -10.84 -20.16 9.83
C TYR A 265 -11.76 -19.28 8.96
N VAL A 266 -11.41 -19.04 7.71
CA VAL A 266 -12.22 -18.18 6.83
C VAL A 266 -13.46 -18.96 6.36
N ASP A 267 -14.64 -18.38 6.65
CA ASP A 267 -15.92 -18.95 6.28
C ASP A 267 -16.02 -19.21 4.77
N PRO A 268 -16.34 -20.46 4.35
CA PRO A 268 -16.55 -20.80 2.95
C PRO A 268 -17.65 -20.00 2.26
N GLU A 269 -18.74 -19.66 2.98
CA GLU A 269 -19.84 -18.86 2.44
C GLU A 269 -19.37 -17.45 2.14
N LEU A 270 -18.53 -16.87 3.01
CA LEU A 270 -17.94 -15.57 2.79
C LEU A 270 -17.00 -15.57 1.58
N LYS A 271 -16.22 -16.64 1.38
CA LYS A 271 -15.39 -16.81 0.18
C LYS A 271 -16.20 -16.87 -1.11
N ALA A 272 -17.39 -17.48 -1.07
CA ALA A 272 -18.30 -17.60 -2.21
C ALA A 272 -19.13 -16.33 -2.47
N SER A 273 -19.16 -15.41 -1.53
CA SER A 273 -19.95 -14.17 -1.61
C SER A 273 -19.27 -13.09 -2.45
N PRO A 274 -19.97 -11.99 -2.79
CA PRO A 274 -19.37 -10.87 -3.56
C PRO A 274 -18.10 -10.29 -2.97
N VAL A 275 -17.93 -10.29 -1.63
CA VAL A 275 -16.69 -9.80 -1.00
C VAL A 275 -15.49 -10.72 -1.23
N GLY A 276 -15.73 -12.01 -1.53
CA GLY A 276 -14.70 -13.01 -1.83
C GLY A 276 -14.20 -13.00 -3.27
N ARG A 277 -14.66 -12.08 -4.11
CA ARG A 277 -14.20 -11.98 -5.50
C ARG A 277 -12.71 -11.61 -5.55
N ASP A 278 -11.99 -12.21 -6.46
CA ASP A 278 -10.61 -11.80 -6.76
C ASP A 278 -10.63 -10.52 -7.60
N CYS A 279 -10.21 -9.40 -7.03
CA CYS A 279 -10.22 -8.09 -7.68
C CYS A 279 -9.39 -8.06 -8.98
N LEU A 280 -8.33 -8.88 -9.08
CA LEU A 280 -7.54 -8.97 -10.30
C LEU A 280 -8.36 -9.62 -11.43
N LYS A 281 -9.11 -10.69 -11.12
CA LYS A 281 -10.02 -11.33 -12.10
C LYS A 281 -11.19 -10.44 -12.48
N VAL A 282 -11.73 -9.68 -11.52
CA VAL A 282 -12.80 -8.69 -11.79
C VAL A 282 -12.29 -7.64 -12.77
N ALA A 283 -11.10 -7.10 -12.53
CA ALA A 283 -10.49 -6.08 -13.41
C ALA A 283 -10.15 -6.64 -14.80
N GLU A 284 -9.68 -7.88 -14.88
CA GLU A 284 -9.41 -8.57 -16.16
C GLU A 284 -10.69 -8.76 -16.97
N ALA A 285 -11.78 -9.21 -16.33
CA ALA A 285 -13.07 -9.38 -16.98
C ALA A 285 -13.62 -8.04 -17.52
N GLU A 286 -13.43 -6.94 -16.81
CA GLU A 286 -13.87 -5.61 -17.26
C GLU A 286 -13.04 -5.11 -18.46
N LEU A 287 -11.70 -5.33 -18.47
CA LEU A 287 -10.85 -5.01 -19.61
C LEU A 287 -11.30 -5.72 -20.89
N LEU A 288 -11.66 -7.00 -20.78
CA LEU A 288 -12.17 -7.80 -21.91
C LEU A 288 -13.55 -7.32 -22.35
N LYS A 289 -14.47 -7.09 -21.43
CA LYS A 289 -15.85 -6.66 -21.68
C LYS A 289 -15.92 -5.32 -22.39
N GLU A 290 -15.11 -4.36 -21.96
CA GLU A 290 -15.04 -3.01 -22.54
C GLU A 290 -14.16 -2.94 -23.79
N ASN A 291 -13.58 -4.07 -24.23
CA ASN A 291 -12.61 -4.14 -25.34
C ASN A 291 -11.41 -3.19 -25.16
N TRP A 292 -10.98 -3.00 -23.89
CA TRP A 292 -9.79 -2.22 -23.57
C TRP A 292 -8.49 -3.03 -23.70
N ALA A 293 -8.60 -4.34 -23.58
CA ALA A 293 -7.55 -5.32 -23.90
C ALA A 293 -8.22 -6.61 -24.41
N ASP A 294 -7.49 -7.41 -25.17
CA ASP A 294 -7.86 -8.76 -25.54
C ASP A 294 -7.04 -9.80 -24.75
N ALA A 295 -7.36 -11.07 -24.93
CA ALA A 295 -6.71 -12.17 -24.20
C ALA A 295 -5.21 -12.26 -24.52
N GLU A 296 -4.80 -11.94 -25.75
CA GLU A 296 -3.39 -11.95 -26.18
C GLU A 296 -2.62 -10.83 -25.47
N THR A 297 -3.18 -9.63 -25.43
CA THR A 297 -2.61 -8.48 -24.69
C THR A 297 -2.43 -8.79 -23.20
N LEU A 298 -3.46 -9.36 -22.57
CA LEU A 298 -3.39 -9.74 -21.14
C LEU A 298 -2.33 -10.81 -20.87
N ALA A 299 -2.20 -11.80 -21.74
CA ALA A 299 -1.17 -12.82 -21.66
C ALA A 299 0.24 -12.21 -21.86
N SER A 300 0.38 -11.28 -22.81
CA SER A 300 1.63 -10.56 -23.06
C SER A 300 2.07 -9.75 -21.83
N TRP A 301 1.17 -8.96 -21.21
CA TRP A 301 1.46 -8.22 -19.99
C TRP A 301 1.89 -9.14 -18.84
N ARG A 302 1.21 -10.27 -18.68
CA ARG A 302 1.59 -11.25 -17.66
C ARG A 302 2.99 -11.80 -17.86
N ASN A 303 3.31 -12.20 -19.10
CA ASN A 303 4.64 -12.74 -19.44
C ASN A 303 5.74 -11.71 -19.22
N GLU A 304 5.56 -10.47 -19.69
CA GLU A 304 6.47 -9.35 -19.46
C GLU A 304 6.75 -9.14 -17.96
N ILE A 305 5.68 -9.10 -17.15
CA ILE A 305 5.76 -8.87 -15.71
C ILE A 305 6.46 -10.02 -15.00
N VAL A 306 6.16 -11.27 -15.36
CA VAL A 306 6.83 -12.45 -14.78
C VAL A 306 8.32 -12.41 -15.08
N LEU A 307 8.72 -12.15 -16.32
CA LEU A 307 10.12 -12.04 -16.69
C LEU A 307 10.83 -10.93 -15.91
N LYS A 308 10.22 -9.76 -15.80
CA LYS A 308 10.75 -8.62 -15.05
C LYS A 308 10.98 -8.94 -13.57
N VAL A 309 10.04 -9.65 -12.93
CA VAL A 309 10.18 -10.08 -11.53
C VAL A 309 11.29 -11.11 -11.38
N GLU A 310 11.36 -12.11 -12.26
CA GLU A 310 12.41 -13.13 -12.23
C GLU A 310 13.81 -12.53 -12.43
N GLU A 311 13.98 -11.65 -13.40
CA GLU A 311 15.23 -10.94 -13.67
C GLU A 311 15.67 -10.10 -12.47
N THR A 312 14.73 -9.36 -11.85
CA THR A 312 15.02 -8.52 -10.68
C THR A 312 15.44 -9.39 -9.48
N VAL A 313 14.74 -10.48 -9.24
CA VAL A 313 15.11 -11.44 -8.16
C VAL A 313 16.50 -12.04 -8.43
N ALA A 314 16.76 -12.49 -9.64
CA ALA A 314 18.05 -13.05 -10.03
C ALA A 314 19.18 -12.00 -9.91
N GLN A 315 18.91 -10.73 -10.22
CA GLN A 315 19.86 -9.63 -10.00
C GLN A 315 20.22 -9.48 -8.52
N VAL A 316 19.22 -9.39 -7.65
CA VAL A 316 19.44 -9.16 -6.20
C VAL A 316 20.10 -10.37 -5.55
N GLN A 317 19.77 -11.60 -5.97
CA GLN A 317 20.44 -12.81 -5.46
C GLN A 317 21.95 -12.87 -5.76
N ARG A 318 22.44 -12.09 -6.73
CA ARG A 318 23.87 -11.95 -7.05
C ARG A 318 24.55 -10.82 -6.29
N GLU A 319 23.79 -9.95 -5.60
CA GLU A 319 24.35 -8.88 -4.79
C GLU A 319 25.07 -9.47 -3.56
N ALA A 320 26.16 -8.85 -3.15
CA ALA A 320 26.91 -9.29 -1.98
C ALA A 320 26.06 -9.21 -0.71
N PRO A 321 26.06 -10.24 0.14
CA PRO A 321 25.33 -10.18 1.41
C PRO A 321 25.98 -9.15 2.35
N VAL A 322 25.19 -8.65 3.31
CA VAL A 322 25.71 -7.78 4.37
C VAL A 322 26.66 -8.59 5.29
N ASP A 323 27.77 -7.98 5.65
CA ASP A 323 28.65 -8.48 6.71
C ASP A 323 28.27 -7.76 8.01
N PRO A 324 27.59 -8.44 8.96
CA PRO A 324 27.11 -7.78 10.18
C PRO A 324 28.23 -7.27 11.10
N TYR A 325 29.45 -7.78 10.93
CA TYR A 325 30.62 -7.35 11.70
C TYR A 325 31.30 -6.10 11.13
N LYS A 326 30.99 -5.73 9.88
CA LYS A 326 31.51 -4.51 9.21
C LYS A 326 30.47 -3.41 9.11
N GLU A 327 29.23 -3.67 9.48
CA GLU A 327 28.15 -2.69 9.48
C GLU A 327 28.29 -1.75 10.68
N ASP A 328 28.14 -0.45 10.46
CA ASP A 328 28.29 0.58 11.50
C ASP A 328 27.15 0.57 12.55
N TRP A 329 26.03 -0.05 12.24
CA TRP A 329 24.82 -0.13 13.08
C TRP A 329 24.24 1.22 13.51
N CYS A 330 24.76 2.33 12.97
CA CYS A 330 24.19 3.65 13.21
C CYS A 330 22.79 3.75 12.59
N ALA A 331 21.87 4.39 13.30
CA ALA A 331 20.59 4.76 12.71
C ALA A 331 20.84 5.78 11.56
N LEU A 332 20.16 5.59 10.42
CA LEU A 332 20.30 6.48 9.27
C LEU A 332 20.01 7.94 9.64
N ALA A 333 19.01 8.18 10.50
CA ALA A 333 18.68 9.52 11.01
C ALA A 333 19.84 10.14 11.83
N SER A 334 20.51 9.34 12.68
CA SER A 334 21.63 9.84 13.49
C SER A 334 22.84 10.20 12.63
N LYS A 335 23.10 9.45 11.56
CA LYS A 335 24.15 9.77 10.60
C LYS A 335 23.89 11.09 9.88
N HIS A 336 22.64 11.32 9.43
CA HIS A 336 22.23 12.59 8.84
C HIS A 336 22.34 13.77 9.80
N LEU A 337 22.01 13.56 11.08
CA LEU A 337 22.16 14.61 12.08
C LEU A 337 23.62 14.96 12.31
N SER A 338 24.52 13.99 12.34
CA SER A 338 25.96 14.26 12.48
C SER A 338 26.56 14.97 11.26
N GLU A 339 26.04 14.71 10.07
CA GLU A 339 26.45 15.41 8.83
C GLU A 339 25.94 16.87 8.78
N LEU A 340 24.82 17.18 9.48
CA LEU A 340 24.25 18.53 9.51
C LEU A 340 24.83 19.41 10.63
N TYR A 341 25.33 18.81 11.72
CA TYR A 341 25.78 19.52 12.91
C TYR A 341 27.25 19.22 13.29
N GLY A 342 27.94 18.42 12.51
CA GLY A 342 29.39 18.18 12.61
C GLY A 342 30.13 19.05 11.63
#